data_9488aa4d9e6b854150cc786e9e863003
#
_entry.id   9488aa4d9e6b854150cc786e9e863003
#
_cell.length_a   1.000
_cell.length_b   1.000
_cell.length_c   1.000
_cell.angle_alpha   90.00
_cell.angle_beta   90.00
_cell.angle_gamma   90.00
#
_symmetry.space_group_name_H-M   'P 1'
#
loop_
_entity.id
_entity.type
_entity.pdbx_description
1 polymer ?
#
loop_
_entity_poly.entity_id
_entity_poly.type
_entity_poly.pdbx_seq_one_letter_code
_entity_poly.pdbx_strand_id
1 'polypeptide(L)'
;LRSRNDPGRRTLLKGFAGLGVMLASGYGVRERVLLPELLSDYRTATGERRQLTLAQGVDLTLDTHTALDTRTTAAGTELFLSLGRVLVSAGDIRLSTANGQVLPAPRSRLVISHNLPWQAGTQVQVLSGSASIKLARGDSFSLDAGQQVTFDSQTDSTPRPVTVGADAWVNGLLIAERMPLGQVIAQLNLYRRGVVRCDPQVAALRVSGSFSIDRPDASLDLLTRVLPIRVQRVFGYWANVVAA
;
A
#
# COMPACT_ATOMS: atom_id res chain seq x y z
N LEU A 1 -50.18 -41.42 29.84
CA LEU A 1 -49.26 -40.30 30.10
C LEU A 1 -48.14 -40.38 29.06
N ARG A 2 -48.19 -39.50 28.06
CA ARG A 2 -47.13 -39.33 27.03
C ARG A 2 -46.20 -38.21 27.46
N SER A 3 -44.94 -38.53 27.70
CA SER A 3 -43.85 -37.57 27.88
C SER A 3 -43.49 -36.93 26.53
N ARG A 4 -43.57 -35.62 26.45
CA ARG A 4 -43.21 -34.81 25.30
C ARG A 4 -41.75 -34.40 25.50
N ASN A 5 -40.84 -35.03 24.75
CA ASN A 5 -39.43 -34.60 24.67
C ASN A 5 -39.33 -33.36 23.79
N ASP A 6 -38.87 -32.28 24.37
CA ASP A 6 -38.67 -30.99 23.73
C ASP A 6 -37.20 -30.87 23.25
N PRO A 7 -36.90 -30.86 21.92
CA PRO A 7 -35.53 -30.87 21.42
C PRO A 7 -34.89 -29.48 21.29
N GLY A 8 -35.59 -28.41 21.74
CA GLY A 8 -35.19 -27.03 21.44
C GLY A 8 -34.06 -26.42 22.26
N ARG A 9 -33.74 -26.98 23.45
CA ARG A 9 -32.76 -26.37 24.38
C ARG A 9 -31.30 -26.81 24.20
N ARG A 10 -31.06 -27.94 23.58
CA ARG A 10 -29.69 -28.47 23.40
C ARG A 10 -28.99 -27.91 22.14
N THR A 11 -29.72 -27.42 21.17
CA THR A 11 -29.16 -26.86 19.93
C THR A 11 -28.68 -25.42 20.13
N LEU A 12 -29.30 -24.64 21.02
CA LEU A 12 -28.88 -23.28 21.35
C LEU A 12 -27.55 -23.23 22.13
N LEU A 13 -27.28 -24.21 23.02
CA LEU A 13 -26.02 -24.25 23.78
C LEU A 13 -24.79 -24.61 22.90
N LYS A 14 -24.99 -25.36 21.79
CA LYS A 14 -23.88 -25.69 20.88
C LYS A 14 -23.52 -24.53 19.96
N GLY A 15 -24.45 -23.60 19.67
CA GLY A 15 -24.19 -22.39 18.90
C GLY A 15 -23.34 -21.36 19.65
N PHE A 16 -23.55 -21.23 20.98
CA PHE A 16 -22.77 -20.29 21.80
C PHE A 16 -21.36 -20.78 22.13
N ALA A 17 -21.13 -22.09 22.20
CA ALA A 17 -19.79 -22.64 22.39
C ALA A 17 -18.90 -22.43 21.15
N GLY A 18 -19.48 -22.44 19.95
CA GLY A 18 -18.75 -22.15 18.71
C GLY A 18 -18.31 -20.67 18.57
N LEU A 19 -19.16 -19.74 19.04
CA LEU A 19 -18.82 -18.30 19.00
C LEU A 19 -17.75 -17.91 20.06
N GLY A 20 -17.81 -18.56 21.23
CA GLY A 20 -16.84 -18.36 22.32
C GLY A 20 -15.43 -18.82 21.96
N VAL A 21 -15.30 -19.93 21.21
CA VAL A 21 -14.00 -20.44 20.72
C VAL A 21 -13.44 -19.53 19.63
N MET A 22 -14.28 -18.93 18.80
CA MET A 22 -13.84 -17.94 17.78
C MET A 22 -13.31 -16.64 18.41
N LEU A 23 -13.85 -16.20 19.56
CA LEU A 23 -13.38 -15.00 20.25
C LEU A 23 -12.12 -15.25 21.10
N ALA A 24 -11.96 -16.45 21.68
CA ALA A 24 -10.77 -16.80 22.45
C ALA A 24 -9.56 -17.14 21.56
N SER A 25 -9.78 -17.63 20.32
CA SER A 25 -8.70 -17.84 19.34
C SER A 25 -8.28 -16.57 18.63
N GLY A 26 -9.06 -15.48 18.71
CA GLY A 26 -8.75 -14.19 18.06
C GLY A 26 -7.47 -13.52 18.56
N TYR A 27 -7.01 -13.79 19.77
CA TYR A 27 -5.74 -13.27 20.30
C TYR A 27 -4.51 -14.01 19.77
N GLY A 28 -4.64 -15.29 19.43
CA GLY A 28 -3.54 -16.11 18.89
C GLY A 28 -3.43 -16.05 17.35
N VAL A 29 -4.48 -15.60 16.66
CA VAL A 29 -4.53 -15.51 15.19
C VAL A 29 -3.89 -14.20 14.67
N ARG A 30 -3.64 -13.22 15.56
CA ARG A 30 -2.97 -11.96 15.22
C ARG A 30 -1.55 -12.16 14.66
N GLU A 31 -0.91 -13.28 14.95
CA GLU A 31 0.48 -13.54 14.52
C GLU A 31 0.62 -14.44 13.28
N ARG A 32 -0.42 -15.10 12.78
CA ARG A 32 -0.21 -16.17 11.79
C ARG A 32 -1.08 -16.25 10.55
N VAL A 33 -2.22 -15.55 10.40
CA VAL A 33 -3.10 -15.76 9.23
C VAL A 33 -3.78 -14.46 8.79
N LEU A 34 -3.42 -13.93 7.59
CA LEU A 34 -4.22 -13.10 6.66
C LEU A 34 -4.95 -11.83 7.19
N LEU A 35 -4.77 -11.41 8.43
CA LEU A 35 -5.52 -10.32 9.04
C LEU A 35 -4.68 -9.16 9.64
N PRO A 36 -3.33 -9.09 9.54
CA PRO A 36 -2.60 -7.92 10.06
C PRO A 36 -3.12 -6.63 9.46
N GLU A 37 -3.42 -6.67 8.15
CA GLU A 37 -3.94 -5.53 7.39
C GLU A 37 -5.34 -5.09 7.85
N LEU A 38 -6.17 -5.99 8.36
CA LEU A 38 -7.54 -5.68 8.82
C LEU A 38 -7.59 -5.08 10.23
N LEU A 39 -6.54 -5.27 11.02
CA LEU A 39 -6.47 -4.88 12.44
C LEU A 39 -5.47 -3.74 12.67
N SER A 40 -4.86 -3.18 11.62
CA SER A 40 -3.89 -2.09 11.74
C SER A 40 -4.51 -0.83 12.35
N ASP A 41 -3.71 -0.10 13.15
CA ASP A 41 -4.12 1.12 13.85
C ASP A 41 -4.60 2.21 12.89
N TYR A 42 -3.95 2.32 11.73
CA TYR A 42 -4.32 3.25 10.67
C TYR A 42 -4.51 2.53 9.35
N ARG A 43 -5.67 2.76 8.74
CA ARG A 43 -6.01 2.22 7.43
C ARG A 43 -6.63 3.27 6.56
N THR A 44 -6.39 3.14 5.26
CA THR A 44 -7.03 3.96 4.23
C THR A 44 -7.83 3.08 3.27
N ALA A 45 -9.02 3.56 2.90
CA ALA A 45 -9.88 2.93 1.91
C ALA A 45 -9.46 3.29 0.48
N THR A 46 -10.16 2.73 -0.52
CA THR A 46 -9.96 3.04 -1.94
C THR A 46 -10.12 4.53 -2.21
N GLY A 47 -9.09 5.17 -2.75
CA GLY A 47 -9.04 6.59 -3.06
C GLY A 47 -8.84 7.51 -1.85
N GLU A 48 -8.80 6.96 -0.64
CA GLU A 48 -8.55 7.75 0.58
C GLU A 48 -7.06 8.01 0.73
N ARG A 49 -6.72 9.26 1.06
CA ARG A 49 -5.41 9.69 1.55
C ARG A 49 -5.60 10.33 2.90
N ARG A 50 -4.71 10.03 3.83
CA ARG A 50 -4.83 10.51 5.21
C ARG A 50 -3.53 11.10 5.70
N GLN A 51 -3.60 12.32 6.21
CA GLN A 51 -2.48 12.97 6.90
C GLN A 51 -2.60 12.71 8.39
N LEU A 52 -1.47 12.43 9.02
CA LEU A 52 -1.34 12.16 10.45
C LEU A 52 -0.12 12.93 10.96
N THR A 53 -0.27 13.60 12.08
CA THR A 53 0.85 14.12 12.86
C THR A 53 0.95 13.28 14.12
N LEU A 54 2.03 12.54 14.25
CA LEU A 54 2.32 11.73 15.41
C LEU A 54 3.05 12.57 16.48
N ALA A 55 3.25 11.97 17.66
CA ALA A 55 4.08 12.58 18.69
C ALA A 55 5.46 12.94 18.13
N GLN A 56 6.15 13.92 18.76
CA GLN A 56 7.49 14.38 18.39
C GLN A 56 7.59 15.05 16.99
N GLY A 57 6.44 15.52 16.42
CA GLY A 57 6.42 16.27 15.17
C GLY A 57 6.72 15.43 13.93
N VAL A 58 6.36 14.16 13.96
CA VAL A 58 6.43 13.28 12.79
C VAL A 58 5.18 13.43 11.95
N ASP A 59 5.31 13.93 10.72
CA ASP A 59 4.22 14.03 9.78
C ASP A 59 4.25 12.86 8.80
N LEU A 60 3.11 12.20 8.69
CA LEU A 60 2.88 11.09 7.77
C LEU A 60 1.74 11.44 6.83
N THR A 61 1.88 11.05 5.55
CA THR A 61 0.75 10.97 4.63
C THR A 61 0.61 9.52 4.18
N LEU A 62 -0.51 8.91 4.50
CA LEU A 62 -0.88 7.57 4.05
C LEU A 62 -1.60 7.67 2.71
N ASP A 63 -1.21 6.83 1.77
CA ASP A 63 -1.88 6.69 0.49
C ASP A 63 -3.07 5.72 0.58
N THR A 64 -3.81 5.58 -0.51
CA THR A 64 -4.90 4.60 -0.65
C THR A 64 -4.42 3.18 -0.34
N HIS A 65 -5.30 2.33 0.20
CA HIS A 65 -5.01 0.93 0.54
C HIS A 65 -3.75 0.75 1.40
N THR A 66 -3.50 1.65 2.34
CA THR A 66 -2.37 1.56 3.26
C THR A 66 -2.82 1.02 4.60
N ALA A 67 -2.02 0.13 5.17
CA ALA A 67 -2.18 -0.44 6.51
C ALA A 67 -0.90 -0.20 7.31
N LEU A 68 -0.99 0.58 8.39
CA LEU A 68 0.12 1.01 9.22
C LEU A 68 -0.21 0.82 10.70
N ASP A 69 0.67 0.17 11.42
CA ASP A 69 0.63 0.09 12.89
C ASP A 69 1.66 1.04 13.49
N THR A 70 1.37 1.53 14.69
CA THR A 70 2.26 2.43 15.41
C THR A 70 2.52 1.94 16.83
N ARG A 71 3.75 2.11 17.29
CA ARG A 71 4.13 1.85 18.67
C ARG A 71 5.03 2.97 19.17
N THR A 72 4.60 3.67 20.21
CA THR A 72 5.44 4.65 20.88
C THR A 72 6.20 3.94 22.02
N THR A 73 7.53 4.09 22.01
CA THR A 73 8.43 3.55 23.01
C THR A 73 9.28 4.66 23.61
N ALA A 74 10.03 4.37 24.67
CA ALA A 74 11.01 5.32 25.22
C ALA A 74 12.14 5.66 24.23
N ALA A 75 12.38 4.79 23.23
CA ALA A 75 13.39 4.95 22.19
C ALA A 75 12.87 5.65 20.92
N GLY A 76 11.63 6.16 20.92
CA GLY A 76 11.03 6.84 19.78
C GLY A 76 9.75 6.17 19.26
N THR A 77 9.31 6.60 18.09
CA THR A 77 8.11 6.07 17.43
C THR A 77 8.49 4.96 16.43
N GLU A 78 7.94 3.79 16.64
CA GLU A 78 8.06 2.65 15.72
C GLU A 78 6.80 2.56 14.87
N LEU A 79 6.99 2.43 13.56
CA LEU A 79 5.96 2.25 12.55
C LEU A 79 6.14 0.89 11.90
N PHE A 80 5.05 0.18 11.63
CA PHE A 80 5.06 -1.06 10.87
C PHE A 80 4.12 -0.94 9.67
N LEU A 81 4.68 -0.89 8.47
CA LEU A 81 3.95 -0.82 7.21
C LEU A 81 3.70 -2.24 6.70
N SER A 82 2.46 -2.71 6.84
CA SER A 82 2.04 -4.04 6.38
C SER A 82 1.72 -4.05 4.89
N LEU A 83 1.16 -2.95 4.37
CA LEU A 83 0.76 -2.80 2.97
C LEU A 83 0.66 -1.32 2.61
N GLY A 84 0.90 -0.99 1.36
CA GLY A 84 0.60 0.33 0.81
C GLY A 84 1.79 1.26 0.72
N ARG A 85 1.54 2.56 0.84
CA ARG A 85 2.55 3.62 0.64
C ARG A 85 2.36 4.74 1.64
N VAL A 86 3.47 5.22 2.18
CA VAL A 86 3.51 6.33 3.13
C VAL A 86 4.60 7.34 2.73
N LEU A 87 4.26 8.61 2.79
CA LEU A 87 5.23 9.71 2.83
C LEU A 87 5.52 10.03 4.28
N VAL A 88 6.79 10.05 4.62
CA VAL A 88 7.30 10.39 5.95
C VAL A 88 8.04 11.70 5.84
N SER A 89 7.66 12.69 6.66
CA SER A 89 8.48 13.87 6.95
C SER A 89 9.02 13.69 8.36
N ALA A 90 10.31 13.40 8.47
CA ALA A 90 10.84 12.68 9.60
C ALA A 90 11.12 13.52 10.84
N GLY A 91 10.63 13.00 11.96
CA GLY A 91 11.23 13.09 13.28
C GLY A 91 12.06 11.84 13.60
N ASP A 92 12.15 11.48 14.87
CA ASP A 92 12.85 10.27 15.32
C ASP A 92 11.88 9.06 15.21
N ILE A 93 11.97 8.37 14.08
CA ILE A 93 11.15 7.20 13.81
C ILE A 93 11.98 6.03 13.29
N ARG A 94 11.45 4.83 13.50
CA ARG A 94 11.86 3.60 12.84
C ARG A 94 10.66 3.04 12.09
N LEU A 95 10.78 2.90 10.78
CA LEU A 95 9.74 2.24 9.96
C LEU A 95 10.19 0.83 9.61
N SER A 96 9.39 -0.15 9.96
CA SER A 96 9.62 -1.56 9.69
C SER A 96 8.63 -2.07 8.66
N THR A 97 9.07 -3.01 7.84
CA THR A 97 8.26 -3.85 6.96
C THR A 97 8.65 -5.31 7.17
N ALA A 98 7.97 -6.24 6.54
CA ALA A 98 8.37 -7.65 6.57
C ALA A 98 9.79 -7.88 5.98
N ASN A 99 10.30 -6.95 5.16
CA ASN A 99 11.57 -7.09 4.44
C ASN A 99 12.76 -6.41 5.15
N GLY A 100 12.51 -5.56 6.14
CA GLY A 100 13.57 -4.85 6.85
C GLY A 100 13.09 -3.57 7.52
N GLN A 101 14.06 -2.77 7.95
CA GLN A 101 13.84 -1.52 8.68
C GLN A 101 14.43 -0.33 7.92
N VAL A 102 13.76 0.79 7.99
CA VAL A 102 14.18 2.09 7.46
C VAL A 102 14.28 3.07 8.63
N LEU A 103 15.45 3.67 8.80
CA LEU A 103 15.74 4.67 9.81
C LEU A 103 16.05 5.99 9.08
N PRO A 104 15.08 6.88 8.94
CA PRO A 104 15.32 8.21 8.36
C PRO A 104 16.27 9.02 9.23
N ALA A 105 17.17 9.77 8.62
CA ALA A 105 17.91 10.81 9.32
C ALA A 105 16.96 11.96 9.73
N PRO A 106 17.32 12.78 10.73
CA PRO A 106 16.53 13.95 11.12
C PRO A 106 16.22 14.87 9.91
N ARG A 107 14.99 15.36 9.81
CA ARG A 107 14.50 16.24 8.72
C ARG A 107 14.55 15.63 7.33
N SER A 108 14.67 14.31 7.23
CA SER A 108 14.56 13.62 5.93
C SER A 108 13.11 13.50 5.48
N ARG A 109 12.90 13.45 4.17
CA ARG A 109 11.61 13.24 3.55
C ARG A 109 11.69 12.05 2.62
N LEU A 110 10.87 11.03 2.88
CA LEU A 110 10.93 9.74 2.19
C LEU A 110 9.54 9.27 1.77
N VAL A 111 9.48 8.58 0.63
CA VAL A 111 8.34 7.73 0.28
C VAL A 111 8.75 6.28 0.48
N ILE A 112 7.98 5.56 1.27
CA ILE A 112 8.19 4.14 1.54
C ILE A 112 6.93 3.40 1.09
N SER A 113 7.09 2.37 0.27
CA SER A 113 6.01 1.52 -0.18
C SER A 113 6.33 0.05 0.05
N HIS A 114 5.28 -0.73 0.34
CA HIS A 114 5.39 -2.15 0.58
C HIS A 114 4.27 -2.91 -0.14
N ASN A 115 4.66 -3.92 -0.94
CA ASN A 115 3.77 -4.83 -1.66
C ASN A 115 2.69 -4.14 -2.51
N LEU A 116 3.07 -3.15 -3.30
CA LEU A 116 2.17 -2.54 -4.29
C LEU A 116 1.93 -3.49 -5.47
N PRO A 117 0.75 -3.44 -6.14
CA PRO A 117 0.40 -4.37 -7.22
C PRO A 117 1.40 -4.44 -8.40
N TRP A 118 2.17 -3.38 -8.63
CA TRP A 118 3.20 -3.33 -9.69
C TRP A 118 4.61 -3.53 -9.15
N GLN A 119 4.78 -3.72 -7.84
CA GLN A 119 6.08 -3.78 -7.19
C GLN A 119 6.02 -4.61 -5.92
N ALA A 120 6.51 -5.82 -5.99
CA ALA A 120 6.72 -6.67 -4.83
C ALA A 120 7.83 -6.12 -3.92
N GLY A 121 7.76 -6.46 -2.64
CA GLY A 121 8.77 -6.06 -1.66
C GLY A 121 8.59 -4.64 -1.15
N THR A 122 9.66 -4.09 -0.61
CA THR A 122 9.74 -2.74 -0.04
C THR A 122 10.55 -1.83 -0.96
N GLN A 123 10.01 -0.67 -1.29
CA GLN A 123 10.76 0.39 -1.96
C GLN A 123 10.90 1.58 -1.02
N VAL A 124 12.10 2.14 -0.99
CA VAL A 124 12.42 3.38 -0.29
C VAL A 124 12.93 4.39 -1.31
N GLN A 125 12.35 5.57 -1.29
CA GLN A 125 12.70 6.72 -2.14
C GLN A 125 13.03 7.90 -1.24
N VAL A 126 14.28 8.36 -1.24
CA VAL A 126 14.73 9.50 -0.43
C VAL A 126 14.57 10.77 -1.25
N LEU A 127 13.62 11.63 -0.87
CA LEU A 127 13.35 12.89 -1.55
C LEU A 127 14.29 13.99 -1.06
N SER A 128 14.58 14.00 0.26
CA SER A 128 15.56 14.88 0.87
C SER A 128 16.15 14.24 2.12
N GLY A 129 17.36 14.62 2.50
CA GLY A 129 18.10 14.03 3.62
C GLY A 129 18.70 12.67 3.27
N SER A 130 18.65 11.72 4.20
CA SER A 130 19.16 10.36 3.99
C SER A 130 18.40 9.35 4.85
N ALA A 131 18.61 8.06 4.61
CA ALA A 131 18.08 6.98 5.42
C ALA A 131 19.08 5.82 5.53
N SER A 132 19.14 5.19 6.70
CA SER A 132 19.80 3.90 6.88
C SER A 132 18.76 2.80 6.67
N ILE A 133 19.11 1.81 5.88
CA ILE A 133 18.26 0.65 5.58
C ILE A 133 18.95 -0.58 6.16
N LYS A 134 18.22 -1.34 6.99
CA LYS A 134 18.66 -2.62 7.52
C LYS A 134 17.75 -3.70 6.99
N LEU A 135 18.27 -4.60 6.17
CA LEU A 135 17.55 -5.72 5.59
C LEU A 135 17.21 -6.77 6.66
N ALA A 136 16.15 -7.52 6.45
CA ALA A 136 15.76 -8.60 7.38
C ALA A 136 16.86 -9.65 7.55
N ARG A 137 17.70 -9.88 6.51
CA ARG A 137 18.86 -10.78 6.55
C ARG A 137 20.07 -10.23 7.31
N GLY A 138 20.03 -8.96 7.77
CA GLY A 138 21.05 -8.35 8.63
C GLY A 138 21.96 -7.32 7.95
N ASP A 139 22.07 -7.31 6.64
CA ASP A 139 22.86 -6.31 5.89
C ASP A 139 22.29 -4.90 6.07
N SER A 140 23.18 -3.91 6.04
CA SER A 140 22.79 -2.51 6.18
C SER A 140 23.55 -1.64 5.20
N PHE A 141 22.86 -0.60 4.69
CA PHE A 141 23.45 0.43 3.83
C PHE A 141 22.70 1.75 3.99
N SER A 142 23.33 2.84 3.51
CA SER A 142 22.72 4.18 3.50
C SER A 142 22.20 4.54 2.12
N LEU A 143 21.14 5.35 2.09
CA LEU A 143 20.54 5.88 0.88
C LEU A 143 20.45 7.40 1.03
N ASP A 144 20.97 8.12 0.05
CA ASP A 144 21.03 9.59 0.05
C ASP A 144 19.86 10.20 -0.74
N ALA A 145 19.67 11.51 -0.57
CA ALA A 145 18.68 12.28 -1.34
C ALA A 145 18.79 12.04 -2.85
N GLY A 146 17.66 11.88 -3.51
CA GLY A 146 17.58 11.60 -4.94
C GLY A 146 17.81 10.13 -5.30
N GLN A 147 18.00 9.23 -4.33
CA GLN A 147 18.18 7.80 -4.56
C GLN A 147 16.97 6.99 -4.12
N GLN A 148 16.76 5.87 -4.79
CA GLN A 148 15.77 4.86 -4.42
C GLN A 148 16.36 3.46 -4.52
N VAL A 149 15.80 2.55 -3.70
CA VAL A 149 16.13 1.13 -3.70
C VAL A 149 14.86 0.31 -3.54
N THR A 150 14.83 -0.87 -4.12
CA THR A 150 13.77 -1.88 -3.88
C THR A 150 14.43 -3.12 -3.32
N PHE A 151 13.87 -3.70 -2.27
CA PHE A 151 14.38 -4.91 -1.64
C PHE A 151 13.24 -5.80 -1.13
N ASP A 152 13.51 -7.07 -1.04
CA ASP A 152 12.70 -8.08 -0.36
C ASP A 152 13.51 -8.78 0.74
N SER A 153 13.04 -9.93 1.24
CA SER A 153 13.74 -10.66 2.30
C SER A 153 15.05 -11.31 1.85
N GLN A 154 15.29 -11.46 0.54
CA GLN A 154 16.42 -12.20 -0.03
C GLN A 154 17.34 -11.31 -0.88
N THR A 155 16.75 -10.37 -1.60
CA THR A 155 17.44 -9.57 -2.61
C THR A 155 17.25 -8.08 -2.39
N ASP A 156 18.22 -7.30 -2.81
CA ASP A 156 18.16 -5.86 -2.92
C ASP A 156 18.59 -5.41 -4.32
N SER A 157 17.95 -4.37 -4.82
CA SER A 157 18.38 -3.72 -6.06
C SER A 157 19.51 -2.74 -5.77
N THR A 158 20.38 -2.52 -6.76
CA THR A 158 21.32 -1.39 -6.69
C THR A 158 20.57 -0.07 -6.57
N PRO A 159 21.01 0.87 -5.71
CA PRO A 159 20.44 2.23 -5.65
C PRO A 159 20.43 2.90 -7.03
N ARG A 160 19.34 3.57 -7.34
CA ARG A 160 19.12 4.28 -8.61
C ARG A 160 18.43 5.63 -8.35
N PRO A 161 18.43 6.56 -9.32
CA PRO A 161 17.73 7.84 -9.16
C PRO A 161 16.25 7.65 -8.81
N VAL A 162 15.71 8.53 -7.96
CA VAL A 162 14.29 8.57 -7.60
C VAL A 162 13.45 8.82 -8.85
N THR A 163 12.36 8.11 -8.97
CA THR A 163 11.38 8.30 -10.04
C THR A 163 10.76 9.69 -9.94
N VAL A 164 10.68 10.39 -11.07
CA VAL A 164 10.02 11.70 -11.14
C VAL A 164 8.59 11.61 -10.61
N GLY A 165 8.21 12.57 -9.77
CA GLY A 165 6.87 12.62 -9.18
C GLY A 165 6.59 11.50 -8.15
N ALA A 166 7.61 10.99 -7.48
CA ALA A 166 7.49 9.94 -6.46
C ALA A 166 6.49 10.29 -5.36
N ASP A 167 6.31 11.57 -5.03
CA ASP A 167 5.37 12.08 -4.04
C ASP A 167 4.16 12.82 -4.65
N ALA A 168 4.01 12.85 -5.97
CA ALA A 168 2.92 13.58 -6.64
C ALA A 168 1.52 13.09 -6.24
N TRP A 169 1.42 11.84 -5.81
CA TRP A 169 0.19 11.23 -5.33
C TRP A 169 -0.38 11.98 -4.10
N VAL A 170 0.45 12.62 -3.28
CA VAL A 170 -0.01 13.47 -2.16
C VAL A 170 -0.93 14.58 -2.66
N ASN A 171 -0.65 15.11 -3.84
CA ASN A 171 -1.42 16.17 -4.50
C ASN A 171 -2.44 15.65 -5.53
N GLY A 172 -2.78 14.36 -5.49
CA GLY A 172 -3.78 13.80 -6.38
C GLY A 172 -3.31 13.52 -7.81
N LEU A 173 -1.99 13.40 -8.02
CA LEU A 173 -1.39 13.21 -9.33
C LEU A 173 -0.55 11.93 -9.42
N LEU A 174 -0.61 11.30 -10.57
CA LEU A 174 0.33 10.29 -11.05
C LEU A 174 1.18 10.93 -12.14
N ILE A 175 2.48 11.04 -11.94
CA ILE A 175 3.42 11.46 -12.97
C ILE A 175 4.00 10.22 -13.63
N ALA A 176 3.79 10.10 -14.92
CA ALA A 176 4.37 9.04 -15.74
C ALA A 176 5.47 9.62 -16.63
N GLU A 177 6.65 9.03 -16.61
CA GLU A 177 7.75 9.31 -17.50
C GLU A 177 8.17 8.03 -18.20
N ARG A 178 7.76 7.87 -19.46
CA ARG A 178 7.96 6.63 -20.24
C ARG A 178 7.52 5.37 -19.48
N MET A 179 6.51 5.51 -18.63
CA MET A 179 5.98 4.41 -17.80
C MET A 179 5.21 3.42 -18.68
N PRO A 180 5.33 2.10 -18.48
CA PRO A 180 4.48 1.12 -19.16
C PRO A 180 3.00 1.38 -18.85
N LEU A 181 2.13 1.30 -19.88
CA LEU A 181 0.69 1.50 -19.72
C LEU A 181 0.10 0.57 -18.65
N GLY A 182 0.51 -0.70 -18.62
CA GLY A 182 0.08 -1.64 -17.59
C GLY A 182 0.34 -1.14 -16.17
N GLN A 183 1.48 -0.46 -15.94
CA GLN A 183 1.81 0.12 -14.64
C GLN A 183 0.98 1.38 -14.35
N VAL A 184 0.73 2.24 -15.35
CA VAL A 184 -0.18 3.40 -15.20
C VAL A 184 -1.57 2.93 -14.82
N ILE A 185 -2.09 1.91 -15.52
CA ILE A 185 -3.41 1.32 -15.24
C ILE A 185 -3.45 0.71 -13.84
N ALA A 186 -2.43 -0.03 -13.43
CA ALA A 186 -2.35 -0.61 -12.09
C ALA A 186 -2.37 0.47 -11.00
N GLN A 187 -1.67 1.59 -11.21
CA GLN A 187 -1.67 2.72 -10.29
C GLN A 187 -3.04 3.41 -10.23
N LEU A 188 -3.66 3.73 -11.37
CA LEU A 188 -4.99 4.34 -11.41
C LEU A 188 -6.05 3.44 -10.78
N ASN A 189 -5.92 2.12 -10.94
CA ASN A 189 -6.87 1.14 -10.38
C ASN A 189 -6.90 1.15 -8.85
N LEU A 190 -5.82 1.53 -8.16
CA LEU A 190 -5.81 1.65 -6.69
C LEU A 190 -6.78 2.73 -6.17
N TYR A 191 -7.06 3.75 -6.98
CA TYR A 191 -7.91 4.89 -6.58
C TYR A 191 -9.33 4.76 -7.11
N ARG A 192 -9.61 3.70 -7.88
CA ARG A 192 -10.91 3.46 -8.50
C ARG A 192 -11.71 2.40 -7.76
N ARG A 193 -12.99 2.65 -7.53
CA ARG A 193 -13.92 1.61 -7.11
C ARG A 193 -14.22 0.69 -8.30
N GLY A 194 -13.89 -0.58 -8.18
CA GLY A 194 -14.01 -1.55 -9.25
C GLY A 194 -12.65 -2.01 -9.77
N VAL A 195 -12.63 -2.65 -10.92
CA VAL A 195 -11.43 -3.29 -11.48
C VAL A 195 -11.15 -2.77 -12.87
N VAL A 196 -9.91 -2.34 -13.12
CA VAL A 196 -9.41 -2.05 -14.46
C VAL A 196 -8.37 -3.11 -14.83
N ARG A 197 -8.58 -3.76 -15.97
CA ARG A 197 -7.61 -4.70 -16.55
C ARG A 197 -6.95 -4.07 -17.76
N CYS A 198 -5.67 -4.34 -17.94
CA CYS A 198 -4.91 -3.94 -19.12
C CYS A 198 -4.58 -5.20 -19.93
N ASP A 199 -4.95 -5.18 -21.20
CA ASP A 199 -4.59 -6.26 -22.12
C ASP A 199 -3.06 -6.33 -22.24
N PRO A 200 -2.45 -7.52 -22.14
CA PRO A 200 -1.02 -7.70 -22.32
C PRO A 200 -0.47 -7.12 -23.65
N GLN A 201 -1.27 -7.12 -24.71
CA GLN A 201 -0.88 -6.58 -26.02
C GLN A 201 -0.55 -5.07 -25.99
N VAL A 202 -1.21 -4.31 -25.11
CA VAL A 202 -1.01 -2.85 -24.98
C VAL A 202 -0.25 -2.46 -23.72
N ALA A 203 -0.03 -3.37 -22.80
CA ALA A 203 0.57 -3.10 -21.49
C ALA A 203 1.98 -2.49 -21.56
N ALA A 204 2.74 -2.81 -22.62
CA ALA A 204 4.10 -2.31 -22.85
C ALA A 204 4.17 -0.90 -23.47
N LEU A 205 3.05 -0.34 -23.94
CA LEU A 205 3.01 1.01 -24.51
C LEU A 205 3.55 2.02 -23.50
N ARG A 206 4.37 2.96 -23.98
CA ARG A 206 5.01 3.96 -23.12
C ARG A 206 4.13 5.20 -23.00
N VAL A 207 3.92 5.60 -21.75
CA VAL A 207 3.06 6.72 -21.37
C VAL A 207 3.92 7.79 -20.70
N SER A 208 3.75 9.05 -21.10
CA SER A 208 4.31 10.20 -20.42
C SER A 208 3.22 11.25 -20.23
N GLY A 209 3.14 11.83 -19.03
CA GLY A 209 2.15 12.83 -18.67
C GLY A 209 1.77 12.81 -17.20
N SER A 210 0.88 13.74 -16.85
CA SER A 210 0.31 13.86 -15.50
C SER A 210 -1.15 13.42 -15.53
N PHE A 211 -1.53 12.52 -14.64
CA PHE A 211 -2.85 11.91 -14.57
C PHE A 211 -3.47 12.15 -13.19
N SER A 212 -4.73 12.57 -13.14
CA SER A 212 -5.45 12.72 -11.88
C SER A 212 -5.80 11.36 -11.30
N ILE A 213 -5.33 11.07 -10.09
CA ILE A 213 -5.73 9.87 -9.34
C ILE A 213 -7.04 10.09 -8.58
N ASP A 214 -7.47 11.33 -8.39
CA ASP A 214 -8.78 11.67 -7.82
C ASP A 214 -9.93 11.45 -8.81
N ARG A 215 -9.61 11.45 -10.10
CA ARG A 215 -10.55 11.19 -11.19
C ARG A 215 -9.99 10.13 -12.14
N PRO A 216 -9.82 8.88 -11.67
CA PRO A 216 -9.15 7.83 -12.43
C PRO A 216 -9.86 7.50 -13.75
N ASP A 217 -11.19 7.56 -13.81
CA ASP A 217 -11.92 7.33 -15.07
C ASP A 217 -11.65 8.42 -16.11
N ALA A 218 -11.56 9.69 -15.71
CA ALA A 218 -11.16 10.78 -16.61
C ALA A 218 -9.72 10.61 -17.13
N SER A 219 -8.83 10.10 -16.29
CA SER A 219 -7.46 9.78 -16.69
C SER A 219 -7.40 8.59 -17.67
N LEU A 220 -8.26 7.59 -17.52
CA LEU A 220 -8.43 6.50 -18.49
C LEU A 220 -8.94 7.05 -19.84
N ASP A 221 -9.92 7.96 -19.83
CA ASP A 221 -10.43 8.58 -21.06
C ASP A 221 -9.36 9.44 -21.76
N LEU A 222 -8.52 10.14 -21.00
CA LEU A 222 -7.39 10.88 -21.56
C LEU A 222 -6.41 9.94 -22.30
N LEU A 223 -6.12 8.78 -21.73
CA LEU A 223 -5.22 7.78 -22.35
C LEU A 223 -5.75 7.30 -23.71
N THR A 224 -7.06 7.17 -23.90
CA THR A 224 -7.66 6.76 -25.20
C THR A 224 -7.51 7.83 -26.29
N ARG A 225 -7.25 9.09 -25.93
CA ARG A 225 -7.06 10.18 -26.88
C ARG A 225 -5.64 10.25 -27.43
N VAL A 226 -4.67 9.69 -26.69
CA VAL A 226 -3.24 9.81 -27.01
C VAL A 226 -2.58 8.49 -27.40
N LEU A 227 -3.24 7.36 -27.12
CA LEU A 227 -2.75 6.03 -27.44
C LEU A 227 -3.76 5.26 -28.30
N PRO A 228 -3.32 4.30 -29.12
CA PRO A 228 -4.19 3.44 -29.93
C PRO A 228 -4.86 2.37 -29.03
N ILE A 229 -5.67 2.81 -28.09
CA ILE A 229 -6.38 1.96 -27.12
C ILE A 229 -7.83 2.42 -26.98
N ARG A 230 -8.66 1.50 -26.51
CA ARG A 230 -10.05 1.78 -26.10
C ARG A 230 -10.32 1.21 -24.72
N VAL A 231 -11.24 1.84 -23.98
CA VAL A 231 -11.68 1.39 -22.66
C VAL A 231 -13.09 0.82 -22.79
N GLN A 232 -13.20 -0.48 -22.62
CA GLN A 232 -14.47 -1.20 -22.58
C GLN A 232 -14.97 -1.24 -21.13
N ARG A 233 -16.10 -0.58 -20.85
CA ARG A 233 -16.71 -0.54 -19.52
C ARG A 233 -17.91 -1.46 -19.44
N VAL A 234 -18.00 -2.21 -18.34
CA VAL A 234 -19.12 -3.11 -18.05
C VAL A 234 -19.71 -2.74 -16.70
N PHE A 235 -20.97 -2.33 -16.69
CA PHE A 235 -21.75 -1.92 -15.51
C PHE A 235 -21.06 -0.87 -14.62
N GLY A 236 -20.16 -0.04 -15.17
CA GLY A 236 -19.44 0.99 -14.42
C GLY A 236 -18.40 0.47 -13.42
N TYR A 237 -18.42 -0.81 -13.09
CA TYR A 237 -17.52 -1.44 -12.13
C TYR A 237 -16.26 -2.03 -12.79
N TRP A 238 -16.43 -2.70 -13.92
CA TRP A 238 -15.34 -3.32 -14.67
C TRP A 238 -14.93 -2.46 -15.85
N ALA A 239 -13.64 -2.37 -16.10
CA ALA A 239 -13.11 -1.75 -17.31
C ALA A 239 -11.95 -2.60 -17.87
N ASN A 240 -11.90 -2.75 -19.20
CA ASN A 240 -10.80 -3.39 -19.89
C ASN A 240 -10.16 -2.39 -20.84
N VAL A 241 -8.85 -2.22 -20.74
CA VAL A 241 -8.05 -1.41 -21.66
C VAL A 241 -7.46 -2.37 -22.69
N VAL A 242 -7.89 -2.21 -23.94
CA VAL A 242 -7.53 -3.08 -25.07
C VAL A 242 -7.04 -2.25 -26.25
N ALA A 243 -6.46 -2.87 -27.27
CA ALA A 243 -6.12 -2.20 -28.53
C ALA A 243 -7.37 -1.59 -29.18
N ALA A 244 -7.21 -0.46 -29.87
CA ALA A 244 -8.27 0.26 -30.57
C ALA A 244 -8.82 -0.56 -31.74
#